data_a7848a46c865378aa2363f90fb1c4f94
#
_entry.id   a7848a46c865378aa2363f90fb1c4f94
#
_cell.length_a   1.000
_cell.length_b   1.000
_cell.length_c   1.000
_cell.angle_alpha   90.00
_cell.angle_beta   90.00
_cell.angle_gamma   90.00
#
_symmetry.space_group_name_H-M   'P 1'
#
loop_
_entity.id
_entity.type
_entity.pdbx_description
1 polymer ?
#
loop_
_entity_poly.entity_id
_entity_poly.type
_entity_poly.pdbx_seq_one_letter_code
_entity_poly.pdbx_strand_id
1 'polypeptide(L)'
;MAMIAAALPSIRSILHALGSGALQVRWLWLRRLIFAFLAGYAVFGAAHVPMIVTIPDLIVASILLAGGAFVLIVARLSEMTTRDIIRIASLERDVMHDSLTGVYNRRYLDGRLAEELSRAHRTGCALSALLVDLDHFKHVNDAYGHDVGDQVLRHVSGLMASIVRTNDVVARYGGEEFVILAVDSKSADASLLGERLLQRIRSEDIVLLDGNTLSVTASIGIATSATDDCESTFLRRADEALYQAKRSGRDRLCVAGEACQLASA
;
A
#
# COMPACT_ATOMS: atom_id res chain seq x y z
N MET A 1 31.82 -29.97 -2.36
CA MET A 1 31.77 -29.10 -3.56
C MET A 1 30.31 -28.92 -4.04
N ALA A 2 29.62 -29.98 -4.44
CA ALA A 2 28.24 -29.89 -4.98
C ALA A 2 27.26 -29.23 -4.04
N MET A 3 27.28 -29.52 -2.74
CA MET A 3 26.37 -28.91 -1.74
C MET A 3 26.53 -27.41 -1.59
N ILE A 4 27.78 -26.93 -1.60
CA ILE A 4 28.05 -25.49 -1.48
C ILE A 4 27.68 -24.76 -2.77
N ALA A 5 27.96 -25.36 -3.94
CA ALA A 5 27.54 -24.80 -5.22
C ALA A 5 25.99 -24.71 -5.34
N ALA A 6 25.26 -25.67 -4.74
CA ALA A 6 23.80 -25.66 -4.70
C ALA A 6 23.17 -24.51 -3.89
N ALA A 7 23.97 -23.80 -3.05
CA ALA A 7 23.50 -22.61 -2.33
C ALA A 7 23.55 -21.32 -3.19
N LEU A 8 24.32 -21.30 -4.27
CA LEU A 8 24.49 -20.09 -5.12
C LEU A 8 23.20 -19.60 -5.78
N PRO A 9 22.30 -20.46 -6.34
CA PRO A 9 21.04 -20.02 -6.90
C PRO A 9 20.13 -19.33 -5.88
N SER A 10 20.02 -19.87 -4.65
CA SER A 10 19.24 -19.28 -3.57
C SER A 10 19.73 -17.87 -3.21
N ILE A 11 21.04 -17.69 -3.10
CA ILE A 11 21.64 -16.37 -2.82
C ILE A 11 21.43 -15.41 -3.98
N ARG A 12 21.48 -15.87 -5.22
CA ARG A 12 21.18 -15.04 -6.40
C ARG A 12 19.72 -14.58 -6.40
N SER A 13 18.78 -15.46 -6.07
CA SER A 13 17.36 -15.14 -5.95
C SER A 13 17.11 -14.05 -4.90
N ILE A 14 17.74 -14.17 -3.72
CA ILE A 14 17.64 -13.18 -2.64
C ILE A 14 18.25 -11.84 -3.07
N LEU A 15 19.41 -11.83 -3.71
CA LEU A 15 20.06 -10.61 -4.20
C LEU A 15 19.22 -9.87 -5.25
N HIS A 16 18.46 -10.59 -6.08
CA HIS A 16 17.52 -9.97 -7.03
C HIS A 16 16.26 -9.39 -6.35
N ALA A 17 15.81 -10.02 -5.26
CA ALA A 17 14.62 -9.56 -4.51
C ALA A 17 14.94 -8.36 -3.59
N LEU A 18 16.20 -8.19 -3.18
CA LEU A 18 16.67 -7.10 -2.35
C LEU A 18 17.15 -5.95 -3.24
N GLY A 19 16.47 -4.80 -3.17
CA GLY A 19 16.96 -3.55 -3.78
C GLY A 19 18.33 -3.13 -3.21
N SER A 20 18.94 -2.07 -3.75
CA SER A 20 20.23 -1.54 -3.29
C SER A 20 20.16 -1.10 -1.82
N GLY A 21 20.91 -1.77 -0.92
CA GLY A 21 20.96 -1.45 0.50
C GLY A 21 22.00 -2.23 1.29
N ALA A 22 22.16 -1.91 2.59
CA ALA A 22 23.12 -2.56 3.50
C ALA A 22 22.94 -4.08 3.57
N LEU A 23 21.73 -4.58 3.36
CA LEU A 23 21.42 -6.00 3.36
C LEU A 23 22.04 -6.71 2.13
N GLN A 24 22.00 -6.08 0.96
CA GLN A 24 22.63 -6.59 -0.26
C GLN A 24 24.14 -6.78 -0.10
N VAL A 25 24.81 -5.85 0.59
CA VAL A 25 26.24 -5.94 0.87
C VAL A 25 26.57 -7.18 1.72
N ARG A 26 25.76 -7.47 2.75
CA ARG A 26 25.94 -8.66 3.61
C ARG A 26 25.77 -9.96 2.83
N TRP A 27 24.81 -10.04 1.91
CA TRP A 27 24.62 -11.20 1.04
C TRP A 27 25.75 -11.37 0.01
N LEU A 28 26.32 -10.28 -0.48
CA LEU A 28 27.53 -10.32 -1.33
C LEU A 28 28.74 -10.87 -0.58
N TRP A 29 28.91 -10.52 0.71
CA TRP A 29 29.95 -11.10 1.56
C TRP A 29 29.74 -12.61 1.77
N LEU A 30 28.52 -13.05 2.03
CA LEU A 30 28.20 -14.49 2.16
C LEU A 30 28.54 -15.24 0.85
N ARG A 31 28.20 -14.66 -0.30
CA ARG A 31 28.57 -15.24 -1.60
C ARG A 31 30.09 -15.37 -1.77
N ARG A 32 30.84 -14.34 -1.40
CA ARG A 32 32.34 -14.39 -1.44
C ARG A 32 32.89 -15.48 -0.51
N LEU A 33 32.34 -15.63 0.67
CA LEU A 33 32.71 -16.68 1.62
C LEU A 33 32.45 -18.08 1.04
N ILE A 34 31.35 -18.30 0.36
CA ILE A 34 31.04 -19.55 -0.33
C ILE A 34 32.08 -19.86 -1.40
N PHE A 35 32.49 -18.88 -2.22
CA PHE A 35 33.53 -19.07 -3.20
C PHE A 35 34.89 -19.38 -2.56
N ALA A 36 35.24 -18.76 -1.45
CA ALA A 36 36.43 -19.05 -0.68
C ALA A 36 36.42 -20.50 -0.14
N PHE A 37 35.31 -20.97 0.39
CA PHE A 37 35.14 -22.37 0.79
C PHE A 37 35.30 -23.34 -0.38
N LEU A 38 34.69 -23.05 -1.53
CA LEU A 38 34.81 -23.87 -2.74
C LEU A 38 36.25 -23.98 -3.22
N ALA A 39 37.00 -22.86 -3.20
CA ALA A 39 38.40 -22.82 -3.54
C ALA A 39 39.23 -23.65 -2.54
N GLY A 40 38.98 -23.51 -1.22
CA GLY A 40 39.62 -24.31 -0.19
C GLY A 40 39.40 -25.82 -0.39
N TYR A 41 38.18 -26.24 -0.73
CA TYR A 41 37.89 -27.63 -1.08
C TYR A 41 38.66 -28.13 -2.30
N ALA A 42 38.80 -27.30 -3.33
CA ALA A 42 39.51 -27.68 -4.54
C ALA A 42 41.00 -27.86 -4.26
N VAL A 43 41.58 -26.93 -3.49
CA VAL A 43 43.01 -27.00 -3.07
C VAL A 43 43.27 -28.22 -2.20
N PHE A 44 42.41 -28.46 -1.19
CA PHE A 44 42.53 -29.64 -0.31
C PHE A 44 42.42 -30.94 -1.11
N GLY A 45 41.46 -31.06 -2.00
CA GLY A 45 41.26 -32.22 -2.86
C GLY A 45 42.48 -32.48 -3.78
N ALA A 46 43.01 -31.42 -4.40
CA ALA A 46 44.16 -31.51 -5.28
C ALA A 46 45.46 -31.94 -4.53
N ALA A 47 45.63 -31.46 -3.30
CA ALA A 47 46.79 -31.77 -2.47
C ALA A 47 46.82 -33.23 -1.96
N HIS A 48 45.63 -33.87 -1.80
CA HIS A 48 45.48 -35.19 -1.17
C HIS A 48 45.23 -36.34 -2.15
N VAL A 49 45.07 -36.07 -3.43
CA VAL A 49 44.81 -37.13 -4.46
C VAL A 49 45.89 -38.24 -4.54
N PRO A 50 47.17 -38.00 -4.26
CA PRO A 50 48.17 -39.06 -4.36
C PRO A 50 48.59 -39.69 -3.02
N MET A 51 48.01 -39.31 -1.86
CA MET A 51 48.48 -39.74 -0.53
C MET A 51 47.58 -40.76 0.15
N ILE A 52 48.20 -41.56 1.06
CA ILE A 52 47.47 -42.47 1.95
C ILE A 52 46.60 -41.61 2.87
N VAL A 53 45.28 -41.86 2.88
CA VAL A 53 44.31 -41.14 3.71
C VAL A 53 44.54 -41.46 5.18
N THR A 54 44.88 -40.43 5.97
CA THR A 54 45.10 -40.54 7.40
C THR A 54 43.86 -40.15 8.21
N ILE A 55 43.80 -40.50 9.51
CA ILE A 55 42.67 -40.11 10.40
C ILE A 55 42.49 -38.59 10.44
N PRO A 56 43.51 -37.71 10.56
CA PRO A 56 43.37 -36.28 10.46
C PRO A 56 42.72 -35.81 9.17
N ASP A 57 42.99 -36.41 8.02
CA ASP A 57 42.40 -36.06 6.73
C ASP A 57 40.89 -36.31 6.71
N LEU A 58 40.45 -37.42 7.33
CA LEU A 58 39.01 -37.73 7.49
C LEU A 58 38.30 -36.74 8.39
N ILE A 59 38.96 -36.27 9.47
CA ILE A 59 38.42 -35.25 10.37
C ILE A 59 38.24 -33.93 9.62
N VAL A 60 39.27 -33.47 8.91
CA VAL A 60 39.20 -32.23 8.11
C VAL A 60 38.12 -32.32 7.04
N ALA A 61 38.02 -33.45 6.31
CA ALA A 61 37.00 -33.65 5.30
C ALA A 61 35.58 -33.61 5.91
N SER A 62 35.38 -34.18 7.11
CA SER A 62 34.11 -34.18 7.82
C SER A 62 33.69 -32.78 8.26
N ILE A 63 34.64 -32.00 8.80
CA ILE A 63 34.39 -30.59 9.21
C ILE A 63 34.02 -29.74 7.99
N LEU A 64 34.74 -29.90 6.90
CA LEU A 64 34.43 -29.20 5.66
C LEU A 64 33.03 -29.58 5.13
N LEU A 65 32.69 -30.87 5.14
CA LEU A 65 31.36 -31.35 4.70
C LEU A 65 30.27 -30.75 5.56
N ALA A 66 30.42 -30.78 6.88
CA ALA A 66 29.47 -30.20 7.83
C ALA A 66 29.30 -28.67 7.61
N GLY A 67 30.42 -27.94 7.39
CA GLY A 67 30.41 -26.52 7.06
C GLY A 67 29.65 -26.23 5.76
N GLY A 68 29.86 -27.04 4.73
CA GLY A 68 29.12 -26.93 3.47
C GLY A 68 27.64 -27.19 3.62
N ALA A 69 27.24 -28.20 4.40
CA ALA A 69 25.86 -28.52 4.72
C ALA A 69 25.21 -27.38 5.50
N PHE A 70 25.90 -26.85 6.51
CA PHE A 70 25.41 -25.71 7.28
C PHE A 70 25.14 -24.47 6.42
N VAL A 71 26.07 -24.09 5.55
CA VAL A 71 25.89 -22.95 4.63
C VAL A 71 24.70 -23.15 3.71
N LEU A 72 24.52 -24.38 3.17
CA LEU A 72 23.39 -24.71 2.32
C LEU A 72 22.06 -24.59 3.08
N ILE A 73 22.00 -25.13 4.30
CA ILE A 73 20.78 -25.07 5.14
C ILE A 73 20.43 -23.61 5.45
N VAL A 74 21.41 -22.81 5.90
CA VAL A 74 21.19 -21.40 6.21
C VAL A 74 20.73 -20.61 4.98
N ALA A 75 21.36 -20.83 3.81
CA ALA A 75 20.95 -20.17 2.58
C ALA A 75 19.51 -20.52 2.17
N ARG A 76 19.15 -21.80 2.25
CA ARG A 76 17.79 -22.26 1.94
C ARG A 76 16.75 -21.72 2.92
N LEU A 77 17.04 -21.79 4.20
CA LEU A 77 16.14 -21.29 5.25
C LEU A 77 15.90 -19.77 5.09
N SER A 78 16.96 -19.00 4.84
CA SER A 78 16.87 -17.56 4.59
C SER A 78 16.04 -17.23 3.33
N GLU A 79 16.20 -18.02 2.26
CA GLU A 79 15.41 -17.84 1.04
C GLU A 79 13.93 -18.08 1.30
N MET A 80 13.59 -19.17 2.01
CA MET A 80 12.19 -19.49 2.37
C MET A 80 11.59 -18.37 3.23
N THR A 81 12.29 -17.97 4.29
CA THR A 81 11.82 -16.89 5.19
C THR A 81 11.61 -15.58 4.44
N THR A 82 12.52 -15.21 3.53
CA THR A 82 12.38 -13.98 2.74
C THR A 82 11.16 -14.04 1.82
N ARG A 83 10.94 -15.18 1.17
CA ARG A 83 9.75 -15.38 0.31
C ARG A 83 8.45 -15.33 1.11
N ASP A 84 8.42 -15.93 2.29
CA ASP A 84 7.25 -15.93 3.15
C ASP A 84 6.92 -14.53 3.65
N ILE A 85 7.93 -13.75 4.05
CA ILE A 85 7.74 -12.34 4.47
C ILE A 85 7.17 -11.50 3.30
N ILE A 86 7.74 -11.63 2.09
CA ILE A 86 7.24 -10.90 0.91
C ILE A 86 5.80 -11.31 0.60
N ARG A 87 5.50 -12.61 0.69
CA ARG A 87 4.15 -13.14 0.44
C ARG A 87 3.14 -12.66 1.46
N ILE A 88 3.50 -12.65 2.75
CA ILE A 88 2.64 -12.12 3.82
C ILE A 88 2.38 -10.63 3.59
N ALA A 89 3.42 -9.84 3.32
CA ALA A 89 3.28 -8.40 3.05
C ALA A 89 2.41 -8.11 1.80
N SER A 90 2.49 -8.95 0.75
CA SER A 90 1.61 -8.80 -0.42
C SER A 90 0.17 -9.16 -0.08
N LEU A 91 -0.06 -10.25 0.66
CA LEU A 91 -1.41 -10.64 1.10
C LEU A 91 -2.04 -9.60 2.02
N GLU A 92 -1.29 -9.01 2.95
CA GLU A 92 -1.75 -7.91 3.79
C GLU A 92 -2.13 -6.68 2.96
N ARG A 93 -1.34 -6.36 1.94
CA ARG A 93 -1.64 -5.25 1.03
C ARG A 93 -2.93 -5.48 0.25
N ASP A 94 -3.11 -6.69 -0.31
CA ASP A 94 -4.31 -7.06 -1.06
C ASP A 94 -5.56 -7.09 -0.17
N VAL A 95 -5.39 -7.38 1.12
CA VAL A 95 -6.49 -7.36 2.11
C VAL A 95 -6.88 -5.94 2.51
N MET A 96 -5.97 -4.96 2.46
CA MET A 96 -6.20 -3.60 2.96
C MET A 96 -6.46 -2.57 1.88
N HIS A 97 -6.03 -2.82 0.63
CA HIS A 97 -6.14 -1.86 -0.46
C HIS A 97 -7.18 -2.30 -1.50
N ASP A 98 -7.74 -1.32 -2.20
CA ASP A 98 -8.56 -1.54 -3.40
C ASP A 98 -7.65 -1.83 -4.59
N SER A 99 -7.88 -2.94 -5.27
CA SER A 99 -7.02 -3.44 -6.35
C SER A 99 -7.02 -2.56 -7.60
N LEU A 100 -8.07 -1.77 -7.82
CA LEU A 100 -8.18 -0.86 -8.96
C LEU A 100 -7.45 0.47 -8.72
N THR A 101 -7.70 1.07 -7.56
CA THR A 101 -7.32 2.45 -7.26
C THR A 101 -6.07 2.57 -6.40
N GLY A 102 -5.68 1.50 -5.70
CA GLY A 102 -4.51 1.48 -4.81
C GLY A 102 -4.69 2.22 -3.47
N VAL A 103 -5.79 2.94 -3.25
CA VAL A 103 -6.15 3.49 -1.95
C VAL A 103 -6.67 2.38 -1.03
N TYR A 104 -6.92 2.67 0.24
CA TYR A 104 -7.46 1.67 1.14
C TYR A 104 -8.84 1.18 0.69
N ASN A 105 -9.19 -0.04 1.05
CA ASN A 105 -10.52 -0.59 0.79
C ASN A 105 -11.47 -0.33 1.99
N ARG A 106 -12.74 -0.65 1.80
CA ARG A 106 -13.77 -0.50 2.82
C ARG A 106 -13.47 -1.24 4.12
N ARG A 107 -12.91 -2.46 4.03
CA ARG A 107 -12.56 -3.26 5.22
C ARG A 107 -11.55 -2.56 6.12
N TYR A 108 -10.51 -1.98 5.52
CA TYR A 108 -9.53 -1.19 6.27
C TYR A 108 -10.16 0.07 6.87
N LEU A 109 -11.00 0.76 6.09
CA LEU A 109 -11.71 1.95 6.54
C LEU A 109 -12.56 1.66 7.79
N ASP A 110 -13.35 0.58 7.77
CA ASP A 110 -14.26 0.24 8.89
C ASP A 110 -13.45 0.03 10.19
N GLY A 111 -12.35 -0.71 10.14
CA GLY A 111 -11.46 -0.90 11.30
C GLY A 111 -10.81 0.41 11.77
N ARG A 112 -10.31 1.20 10.82
CA ARG A 112 -9.62 2.46 11.14
C ARG A 112 -10.57 3.52 11.68
N LEU A 113 -11.80 3.58 11.19
CA LEU A 113 -12.84 4.47 11.68
C LEU A 113 -13.17 4.19 13.16
N ALA A 114 -13.35 2.92 13.53
CA ALA A 114 -13.61 2.54 14.93
C ALA A 114 -12.46 2.97 15.87
N GLU A 115 -11.22 2.76 15.45
CA GLU A 115 -10.01 3.17 16.20
C GLU A 115 -9.95 4.70 16.39
N GLU A 116 -10.10 5.46 15.28
CA GLU A 116 -9.96 6.91 15.32
C GLU A 116 -11.14 7.57 16.03
N LEU A 117 -12.36 7.05 15.90
CA LEU A 117 -13.52 7.55 16.64
C LEU A 117 -13.35 7.34 18.14
N SER A 118 -12.92 6.15 18.55
CA SER A 118 -12.58 5.85 19.94
C SER A 118 -11.45 6.76 20.46
N ARG A 119 -10.44 7.04 19.65
CA ARG A 119 -9.36 7.98 19.99
C ARG A 119 -9.90 9.39 20.16
N ALA A 120 -10.71 9.87 19.25
CA ALA A 120 -11.33 11.19 19.27
C ALA A 120 -12.14 11.40 20.56
N HIS A 121 -12.98 10.44 20.95
CA HIS A 121 -13.74 10.49 22.20
C HIS A 121 -12.86 10.54 23.45
N ARG A 122 -11.76 9.79 23.47
CA ARG A 122 -10.85 9.74 24.63
C ARG A 122 -10.00 11.00 24.77
N THR A 123 -9.52 11.56 23.65
CA THR A 123 -8.57 12.67 23.66
C THR A 123 -9.21 14.03 23.48
N GLY A 124 -10.47 14.08 23.04
CA GLY A 124 -11.16 15.32 22.66
C GLY A 124 -10.67 15.91 21.33
N CYS A 125 -9.83 15.19 20.58
CA CYS A 125 -9.41 15.59 19.24
C CYS A 125 -10.56 15.39 18.23
N ALA A 126 -10.69 16.29 17.27
CA ALA A 126 -11.74 16.18 16.27
C ALA A 126 -11.35 15.17 15.19
N LEU A 127 -12.30 14.33 14.77
CA LEU A 127 -12.20 13.49 13.60
C LEU A 127 -13.25 13.97 12.59
N SER A 128 -12.85 14.16 11.32
CA SER A 128 -13.81 14.50 10.26
C SER A 128 -13.82 13.42 9.17
N ALA A 129 -15.01 13.12 8.65
CA ALA A 129 -15.20 12.24 7.50
C ALA A 129 -15.71 13.07 6.32
N LEU A 130 -15.09 12.87 5.16
CA LEU A 130 -15.56 13.41 3.88
C LEU A 130 -16.00 12.21 3.02
N LEU A 131 -17.28 12.11 2.74
CA LEU A 131 -17.80 11.18 1.74
C LEU A 131 -17.78 11.88 0.38
N VAL A 132 -17.11 11.28 -0.57
CA VAL A 132 -16.89 11.82 -1.92
C VAL A 132 -17.53 10.88 -2.92
N ASP A 133 -18.31 11.42 -3.85
CA ASP A 133 -18.95 10.66 -4.92
C ASP A 133 -18.73 11.40 -6.25
N LEU A 134 -18.32 10.65 -7.28
CA LEU A 134 -18.09 11.21 -8.61
C LEU A 134 -19.42 11.48 -9.33
N ASP A 135 -19.64 12.73 -9.66
CA ASP A 135 -20.87 13.15 -10.29
C ASP A 135 -21.03 12.50 -11.68
N HIS A 136 -22.22 11.95 -11.93
CA HIS A 136 -22.56 11.36 -13.22
C HIS A 136 -21.61 10.24 -13.71
N PHE A 137 -20.90 9.54 -12.80
CA PHE A 137 -19.94 8.51 -13.16
C PHE A 137 -20.56 7.38 -14.00
N LYS A 138 -21.82 7.02 -13.74
CA LYS A 138 -22.54 6.07 -14.59
C LYS A 138 -22.57 6.55 -16.04
N HIS A 139 -22.78 7.85 -16.29
CA HIS A 139 -22.79 8.38 -17.65
C HIS A 139 -21.43 8.26 -18.33
N VAL A 140 -20.33 8.40 -17.58
CA VAL A 140 -18.98 8.15 -18.10
C VAL A 140 -18.86 6.69 -18.55
N ASN A 141 -19.29 5.73 -17.72
CA ASN A 141 -19.27 4.32 -18.10
C ASN A 141 -20.12 4.00 -19.30
N ASP A 142 -21.34 4.58 -19.36
CA ASP A 142 -22.29 4.33 -20.45
C ASP A 142 -21.82 4.94 -21.80
N ALA A 143 -21.09 6.07 -21.74
CA ALA A 143 -20.62 6.77 -22.93
C ALA A 143 -19.24 6.29 -23.44
N TYR A 144 -18.31 5.96 -22.53
CA TYR A 144 -16.91 5.69 -22.85
C TYR A 144 -16.46 4.27 -22.47
N GLY A 145 -17.32 3.48 -21.84
CA GLY A 145 -17.02 2.13 -21.40
C GLY A 145 -16.34 2.06 -20.03
N HIS A 146 -16.35 0.86 -19.43
CA HIS A 146 -15.82 0.63 -18.08
C HIS A 146 -14.31 0.86 -17.96
N ASP A 147 -13.54 0.62 -19.02
CA ASP A 147 -12.08 0.85 -19.02
C ASP A 147 -11.73 2.33 -18.80
N VAL A 148 -12.53 3.24 -19.38
CA VAL A 148 -12.39 4.69 -19.17
C VAL A 148 -12.85 5.05 -17.75
N GLY A 149 -13.96 4.48 -17.27
CA GLY A 149 -14.39 4.64 -15.88
C GLY A 149 -13.31 4.22 -14.88
N ASP A 150 -12.63 3.11 -15.13
CA ASP A 150 -11.51 2.64 -14.33
C ASP A 150 -10.31 3.62 -14.35
N GLN A 151 -10.03 4.25 -15.49
CA GLN A 151 -9.00 5.31 -15.57
C GLN A 151 -9.39 6.53 -14.74
N VAL A 152 -10.65 6.95 -14.81
CA VAL A 152 -11.19 8.05 -13.98
C VAL A 152 -11.02 7.74 -12.49
N LEU A 153 -11.40 6.55 -12.04
CA LEU A 153 -11.27 6.13 -10.63
C LEU A 153 -9.81 6.13 -10.17
N ARG A 154 -8.88 5.63 -10.99
CA ARG A 154 -7.43 5.66 -10.66
C ARG A 154 -6.89 7.08 -10.59
N HIS A 155 -7.29 7.94 -11.53
CA HIS A 155 -6.84 9.33 -11.55
C HIS A 155 -7.33 10.08 -10.32
N VAL A 156 -8.62 10.04 -10.03
CA VAL A 156 -9.23 10.76 -8.91
C VAL A 156 -8.72 10.24 -7.56
N SER A 157 -8.57 8.93 -7.40
CA SER A 157 -7.98 8.37 -6.18
C SER A 157 -6.53 8.82 -5.96
N GLY A 158 -5.73 8.94 -7.04
CA GLY A 158 -4.39 9.50 -7.00
C GLY A 158 -4.37 10.98 -6.57
N LEU A 159 -5.31 11.79 -7.07
CA LEU A 159 -5.49 13.18 -6.63
C LEU A 159 -5.80 13.25 -5.12
N MET A 160 -6.79 12.47 -4.66
CA MET A 160 -7.14 12.40 -3.23
C MET A 160 -5.92 12.05 -2.37
N ALA A 161 -5.19 11.00 -2.73
CA ALA A 161 -4.00 10.56 -2.00
C ALA A 161 -2.88 11.62 -1.98
N SER A 162 -2.76 12.46 -3.02
CA SER A 162 -1.75 13.52 -3.10
C SER A 162 -2.04 14.74 -2.23
N ILE A 163 -3.29 14.96 -1.85
CA ILE A 163 -3.75 16.17 -1.13
C ILE A 163 -3.85 15.93 0.38
N VAL A 164 -4.12 14.72 0.80
CA VAL A 164 -4.29 14.38 2.22
C VAL A 164 -2.95 14.29 2.95
N ARG A 165 -3.00 14.41 4.28
CA ARG A 165 -1.82 14.27 5.14
C ARG A 165 -1.48 12.79 5.35
N THR A 166 -0.28 12.51 5.83
CA THR A 166 0.19 11.12 6.09
C THR A 166 -0.70 10.36 7.07
N ASN A 167 -1.33 11.04 8.02
CA ASN A 167 -2.19 10.43 9.02
C ASN A 167 -3.65 10.29 8.57
N ASP A 168 -4.02 10.96 7.48
CA ASP A 168 -5.36 10.83 6.92
C ASP A 168 -5.50 9.53 6.14
N VAL A 169 -6.72 9.03 6.05
CA VAL A 169 -7.03 7.79 5.33
C VAL A 169 -7.89 8.10 4.13
N VAL A 170 -7.48 7.65 2.95
CA VAL A 170 -8.32 7.65 1.74
C VAL A 170 -8.70 6.22 1.44
N ALA A 171 -10.00 5.93 1.38
CA ALA A 171 -10.51 4.61 1.09
C ALA A 171 -11.59 4.65 0.01
N ARG A 172 -11.62 3.61 -0.83
CA ARG A 172 -12.75 3.37 -1.73
C ARG A 172 -13.84 2.64 -0.96
N TYR A 173 -15.00 3.29 -0.84
CA TYR A 173 -16.14 2.77 -0.09
C TYR A 173 -16.99 1.81 -0.91
N GLY A 174 -17.16 2.11 -2.21
CA GLY A 174 -17.84 1.24 -3.17
C GLY A 174 -18.05 1.97 -4.51
N GLY A 175 -18.05 1.27 -5.63
CA GLY A 175 -18.30 1.86 -6.95
C GLY A 175 -17.45 3.10 -7.22
N GLU A 176 -18.11 4.27 -7.29
CA GLU A 176 -17.55 5.60 -7.46
C GLU A 176 -17.43 6.41 -6.17
N GLU A 177 -17.68 5.76 -5.02
CA GLU A 177 -17.70 6.42 -3.70
C GLU A 177 -16.37 6.23 -2.97
N PHE A 178 -15.87 7.32 -2.38
CA PHE A 178 -14.65 7.35 -1.56
C PHE A 178 -14.94 7.97 -0.21
N VAL A 179 -14.16 7.59 0.79
CA VAL A 179 -14.20 8.20 2.13
C VAL A 179 -12.79 8.68 2.48
N ILE A 180 -12.70 9.92 2.96
CA ILE A 180 -11.49 10.45 3.57
C ILE A 180 -11.74 10.62 5.06
N LEU A 181 -10.95 9.97 5.91
CA LEU A 181 -10.89 10.25 7.33
C LEU A 181 -9.78 11.26 7.59
N ALA A 182 -10.16 12.50 7.91
CA ALA A 182 -9.24 13.57 8.27
C ALA A 182 -9.04 13.57 9.79
N VAL A 183 -7.87 13.08 10.20
CA VAL A 183 -7.52 12.86 11.62
C VAL A 183 -7.07 14.19 12.24
N ASP A 184 -7.46 14.43 13.50
CA ASP A 184 -7.19 15.68 14.23
C ASP A 184 -7.64 16.92 13.43
N SER A 185 -8.81 16.83 12.77
CA SER A 185 -9.33 17.82 11.82
C SER A 185 -10.74 18.24 12.21
N LYS A 186 -10.92 19.55 12.43
CA LYS A 186 -12.22 20.17 12.72
C LYS A 186 -13.00 20.42 11.43
N SER A 187 -14.28 20.76 11.54
CA SER A 187 -15.18 21.05 10.41
C SER A 187 -14.58 22.04 9.41
N ALA A 188 -13.98 23.14 9.88
CA ALA A 188 -13.34 24.13 9.02
C ALA A 188 -12.14 23.58 8.23
N ASP A 189 -11.29 22.76 8.87
CA ASP A 189 -10.13 22.13 8.22
C ASP A 189 -10.58 21.10 7.18
N ALA A 190 -11.60 20.32 7.51
CA ALA A 190 -12.20 19.33 6.61
C ALA A 190 -12.87 20.02 5.41
N SER A 191 -13.55 21.16 5.62
CA SER A 191 -14.13 21.95 4.54
C SER A 191 -13.06 22.48 3.59
N LEU A 192 -11.97 23.02 4.12
CA LEU A 192 -10.84 23.49 3.31
C LEU A 192 -10.21 22.35 2.50
N LEU A 193 -10.07 21.14 3.09
CA LEU A 193 -9.61 19.96 2.37
C LEU A 193 -10.58 19.58 1.25
N GLY A 194 -11.90 19.58 1.53
CA GLY A 194 -12.94 19.30 0.54
C GLY A 194 -12.96 20.30 -0.62
N GLU A 195 -12.81 21.61 -0.34
CA GLU A 195 -12.71 22.64 -1.38
C GLU A 195 -11.49 22.45 -2.27
N ARG A 196 -10.32 22.19 -1.68
CA ARG A 196 -9.10 21.88 -2.43
C ARG A 196 -9.27 20.66 -3.31
N LEU A 197 -9.94 19.64 -2.82
CA LEU A 197 -10.21 18.41 -3.59
C LEU A 197 -11.13 18.69 -4.77
N LEU A 198 -12.25 19.38 -4.56
CA LEU A 198 -13.18 19.77 -5.62
C LEU A 198 -12.47 20.61 -6.70
N GLN A 199 -11.67 21.60 -6.28
CA GLN A 199 -10.92 22.43 -7.20
C GLN A 199 -9.94 21.61 -8.04
N ARG A 200 -9.21 20.68 -7.42
CA ARG A 200 -8.26 19.80 -8.13
C ARG A 200 -8.97 18.87 -9.12
N ILE A 201 -10.05 18.22 -8.70
CA ILE A 201 -10.82 17.32 -9.59
C ILE A 201 -11.36 18.10 -10.79
N ARG A 202 -11.88 19.32 -10.58
CA ARG A 202 -12.44 20.17 -11.62
C ARG A 202 -11.37 20.71 -12.58
N SER A 203 -10.18 21.03 -12.09
CA SER A 203 -9.12 21.67 -12.87
C SER A 203 -8.22 20.69 -13.63
N GLU A 204 -8.27 19.42 -13.34
CA GLU A 204 -7.42 18.41 -13.97
C GLU A 204 -8.22 17.57 -14.96
N ASP A 205 -7.98 17.80 -16.26
CA ASP A 205 -8.53 16.97 -17.30
C ASP A 205 -7.84 15.60 -17.35
N ILE A 206 -8.62 14.55 -17.44
CA ILE A 206 -8.14 13.18 -17.56
C ILE A 206 -7.85 12.89 -19.02
N VAL A 207 -6.59 12.68 -19.36
CA VAL A 207 -6.18 12.30 -20.73
C VAL A 207 -6.48 10.82 -20.94
N LEU A 208 -7.36 10.53 -21.89
CA LEU A 208 -7.73 9.19 -22.28
C LEU A 208 -6.69 8.57 -23.22
N LEU A 209 -6.72 7.24 -23.37
CA LEU A 209 -5.78 6.51 -24.23
C LEU A 209 -5.86 6.89 -25.72
N ASP A 210 -6.99 7.40 -26.17
CA ASP A 210 -7.22 7.90 -27.53
C ASP A 210 -6.78 9.37 -27.75
N GLY A 211 -6.24 10.01 -26.70
CA GLY A 211 -5.78 11.40 -26.71
C GLY A 211 -6.87 12.43 -26.42
N ASN A 212 -8.12 12.01 -26.27
CA ASN A 212 -9.21 12.89 -25.82
C ASN A 212 -9.06 13.24 -24.33
N THR A 213 -9.69 14.32 -23.91
CA THR A 213 -9.74 14.74 -22.50
C THR A 213 -11.16 14.61 -21.94
N LEU A 214 -11.26 14.20 -20.70
CA LEU A 214 -12.50 14.06 -19.95
C LEU A 214 -12.40 14.84 -18.65
N SER A 215 -13.33 15.76 -18.41
CA SER A 215 -13.48 16.46 -17.13
C SER A 215 -14.58 15.78 -16.32
N VAL A 216 -14.34 15.63 -15.03
CA VAL A 216 -15.30 15.09 -14.06
C VAL A 216 -15.46 16.04 -12.89
N THR A 217 -16.59 15.96 -12.20
CA THR A 217 -16.83 16.66 -10.94
C THR A 217 -17.15 15.67 -9.83
N ALA A 218 -17.16 16.14 -8.59
CA ALA A 218 -17.52 15.35 -7.45
C ALA A 218 -18.44 16.12 -6.50
N SER A 219 -19.26 15.42 -5.75
CA SER A 219 -20.01 15.95 -4.61
C SER A 219 -19.40 15.41 -3.32
N ILE A 220 -19.34 16.26 -2.28
CA ILE A 220 -18.73 15.91 -0.99
C ILE A 220 -19.69 16.19 0.15
N GLY A 221 -19.87 15.21 1.04
CA GLY A 221 -20.56 15.37 2.32
C GLY A 221 -19.54 15.27 3.46
N ILE A 222 -19.58 16.22 4.38
CA ILE A 222 -18.64 16.33 5.51
C ILE A 222 -19.40 16.19 6.82
N ALA A 223 -18.89 15.35 7.73
CA ALA A 223 -19.27 15.34 9.13
C ALA A 223 -18.05 15.39 10.02
N THR A 224 -18.14 16.10 11.16
CA THR A 224 -17.15 16.07 12.23
C THR A 224 -17.73 15.30 13.41
N SER A 225 -16.90 14.47 14.07
CA SER A 225 -17.30 13.61 15.17
C SER A 225 -17.91 14.40 16.33
N ALA A 226 -19.04 13.91 16.87
CA ALA A 226 -19.67 14.38 18.08
C ALA A 226 -19.43 13.37 19.22
N THR A 227 -19.65 13.78 20.46
CA THR A 227 -19.33 12.99 21.65
C THR A 227 -20.09 11.66 21.73
N ASP A 228 -21.29 11.62 21.15
CA ASP A 228 -22.23 10.49 21.16
C ASP A 228 -22.28 9.71 19.84
N ASP A 229 -21.40 10.03 18.87
CA ASP A 229 -21.34 9.30 17.63
C ASP A 229 -20.81 7.87 17.81
N CYS A 230 -21.48 6.92 17.18
CA CYS A 230 -20.88 5.65 16.77
C CYS A 230 -20.54 5.71 15.26
N GLU A 231 -19.81 4.71 14.77
CA GLU A 231 -19.35 4.67 13.37
C GLU A 231 -20.51 4.88 12.37
N SER A 232 -21.66 4.24 12.63
CA SER A 232 -22.84 4.32 11.76
C SER A 232 -23.53 5.68 11.79
N THR A 233 -23.63 6.34 12.95
CA THR A 233 -24.24 7.68 13.06
C THR A 233 -23.34 8.73 12.45
N PHE A 234 -22.02 8.59 12.63
CA PHE A 234 -21.04 9.51 12.09
C PHE A 234 -21.03 9.50 10.56
N LEU A 235 -20.90 8.31 9.93
CA LEU A 235 -20.94 8.20 8.47
C LEU A 235 -22.30 8.55 7.89
N ARG A 236 -23.40 8.23 8.57
CA ARG A 236 -24.75 8.62 8.13
C ARG A 236 -24.90 10.15 8.04
N ARG A 237 -24.34 10.91 8.99
CA ARG A 237 -24.37 12.39 8.93
C ARG A 237 -23.59 12.92 7.71
N ALA A 238 -22.47 12.31 7.38
CA ALA A 238 -21.71 12.67 6.18
C ALA A 238 -22.47 12.29 4.90
N ASP A 239 -23.15 11.13 4.88
CA ASP A 239 -24.00 10.71 3.76
C ASP A 239 -25.20 11.64 3.52
N GLU A 240 -25.88 12.05 4.59
CA GLU A 240 -26.94 13.05 4.53
C GLU A 240 -26.46 14.38 3.93
N ALA A 241 -25.26 14.82 4.31
CA ALA A 241 -24.63 16.01 3.75
C ALA A 241 -24.26 15.82 2.26
N LEU A 242 -23.73 14.65 1.87
CA LEU A 242 -23.45 14.30 0.47
C LEU A 242 -24.73 14.30 -0.37
N TYR A 243 -25.81 13.76 0.17
CA TYR A 243 -27.10 13.80 -0.50
C TYR A 243 -27.60 15.23 -0.73
N GLN A 244 -27.39 16.13 0.25
CA GLN A 244 -27.69 17.55 0.07
C GLN A 244 -26.83 18.20 -1.03
N ALA A 245 -25.52 17.89 -1.09
CA ALA A 245 -24.64 18.37 -2.15
C ALA A 245 -25.14 17.96 -3.54
N LYS A 246 -25.52 16.69 -3.71
CA LYS A 246 -26.09 16.16 -4.96
C LYS A 246 -27.41 16.85 -5.34
N ARG A 247 -28.30 17.08 -4.37
CA ARG A 247 -29.61 17.76 -4.62
C ARG A 247 -29.46 19.24 -4.92
N SER A 248 -28.45 19.89 -4.34
CA SER A 248 -28.24 21.33 -4.51
C SER A 248 -27.57 21.70 -5.83
N GLY A 249 -27.31 20.71 -6.71
CA GLY A 249 -26.77 20.92 -8.07
C GLY A 249 -25.38 20.33 -8.29
N ARG A 250 -24.91 19.43 -7.41
CA ARG A 250 -23.62 18.74 -7.51
C ARG A 250 -22.41 19.67 -7.52
N ASP A 251 -21.22 19.12 -7.77
CA ASP A 251 -19.95 19.85 -7.85
C ASP A 251 -19.71 20.81 -6.67
N ARG A 252 -19.98 20.32 -5.45
CA ARG A 252 -19.92 21.11 -4.21
C ARG A 252 -19.72 20.23 -2.99
N LEU A 253 -19.42 20.87 -1.88
CA LEU A 253 -19.48 20.24 -0.58
C LEU A 253 -20.68 20.77 0.25
N CYS A 254 -21.16 19.90 1.16
CA CYS A 254 -22.07 20.28 2.23
C CYS A 254 -21.53 19.72 3.55
N VAL A 255 -21.72 20.47 4.63
CA VAL A 255 -21.33 20.07 5.98
C VAL A 255 -22.57 19.68 6.76
N ALA A 256 -22.52 18.59 7.49
CA ALA A 256 -23.62 18.10 8.32
C ALA A 256 -24.04 19.16 9.36
N GLY A 257 -25.32 19.53 9.33
CA GLY A 257 -25.87 20.57 10.22
C GLY A 257 -25.68 22.01 9.75
N GLU A 258 -25.05 22.24 8.59
CA GLU A 258 -24.85 23.58 8.01
C GLU A 258 -25.53 23.68 6.63
N ALA A 259 -25.74 24.91 6.14
CA ALA A 259 -26.19 25.14 4.77
C ALA A 259 -25.08 24.78 3.77
N CYS A 260 -25.45 24.17 2.62
CA CYS A 260 -24.49 23.83 1.57
C CYS A 260 -23.76 25.08 1.05
N GLN A 261 -22.44 25.01 1.01
CA GLN A 261 -21.60 26.03 0.44
C GLN A 261 -21.34 25.77 -1.04
N LEU A 262 -21.45 26.79 -1.88
CA LEU A 262 -20.94 26.74 -3.25
C LEU A 262 -19.42 26.75 -3.19
N ALA A 263 -18.76 25.85 -3.95
CA ALA A 263 -17.33 25.95 -4.11
C ALA A 263 -17.00 27.36 -4.66
N SER A 264 -16.15 28.09 -3.95
CA SER A 264 -15.67 29.38 -4.41
C SER A 264 -14.91 29.21 -5.74
N ALA A 265 -15.29 30.04 -6.71
CA ALA A 265 -14.76 30.01 -8.07
C ALA A 265 -13.26 30.36 -8.10
#